data_232f9cbda1141bb26281f770e55eb833
#
_entry.id   232f9cbda1141bb26281f770e55eb833
#
_cell.length_a   1.000
_cell.length_b   1.000
_cell.length_c   1.000
_cell.angle_alpha   90.00
_cell.angle_beta   90.00
_cell.angle_gamma   90.00
#
_symmetry.space_group_name_H-M   'P 1'
#
loop_
_entity.id
_entity.type
_entity.pdbx_description
1 polymer ?
#
loop_
_entity_poly.entity_id
_entity_poly.type
_entity_poly.pdbx_seq_one_letter_code
_entity_poly.pdbx_strand_id
1 'polypeptide(L)'
;MVRLLALFLIVGVLTVKAEVEREFILVSGGPSLHEWEKFKAEPHDRWWGNFIRSARVRIQEIQAKSGPGTKITWLVHKPSYLRRASRQDKQDLIANIVSVRDKYGVNLVWFEEGDELIEYLNAGQPRDRVKIANFEYYGHSNRACWMFDYSNEIDSGSKSWLHENELARIHRDIF
;
A
#
# COMPACT_ATOMS: atom_id res chain seq x y z
N MET A 1 39.99 64.61 -8.40
CA MET A 1 40.00 63.30 -7.67
C MET A 1 38.64 62.74 -7.60
N VAL A 2 38.30 61.76 -8.44
CA VAL A 2 36.98 61.11 -8.47
C VAL A 2 37.14 59.80 -7.71
N ARG A 3 36.41 59.63 -6.60
CA ARG A 3 36.36 58.39 -5.80
C ARG A 3 35.28 57.47 -6.40
N LEU A 4 35.74 56.38 -7.01
CA LEU A 4 34.87 55.29 -7.48
C LEU A 4 34.42 54.47 -6.27
N LEU A 5 33.10 54.48 -5.97
CA LEU A 5 32.49 53.62 -4.96
C LEU A 5 32.13 52.29 -5.66
N ALA A 6 32.84 51.21 -5.35
CA ALA A 6 32.47 49.86 -5.82
C ALA A 6 31.37 49.29 -4.92
N LEU A 7 30.19 49.13 -5.50
CA LEU A 7 29.03 48.50 -4.83
C LEU A 7 29.16 46.98 -5.02
N PHE A 8 29.52 46.26 -3.95
CA PHE A 8 29.49 44.78 -3.93
C PHE A 8 28.05 44.28 -3.74
N LEU A 9 27.44 43.76 -4.79
CA LEU A 9 26.17 43.08 -4.72
C LEU A 9 26.41 41.64 -4.19
N ILE A 10 26.09 41.38 -2.92
CA ILE A 10 26.10 40.02 -2.36
C ILE A 10 24.82 39.35 -2.79
N VAL A 11 24.87 38.49 -3.83
CA VAL A 11 23.76 37.63 -4.21
C VAL A 11 23.75 36.45 -3.24
N GLY A 12 22.91 36.55 -2.21
CA GLY A 12 22.67 35.44 -1.31
C GLY A 12 21.90 34.35 -2.06
N VAL A 13 22.53 33.20 -2.31
CA VAL A 13 21.86 31.99 -2.82
C VAL A 13 21.02 31.42 -1.67
N LEU A 14 19.71 31.72 -1.66
CA LEU A 14 18.78 31.04 -0.78
C LEU A 14 18.64 29.57 -1.26
N THR A 15 19.33 28.66 -0.61
CA THR A 15 19.08 27.21 -0.78
C THR A 15 17.73 26.89 -0.16
N VAL A 16 16.69 26.86 -0.98
CA VAL A 16 15.40 26.28 -0.58
C VAL A 16 15.62 24.79 -0.42
N LYS A 17 15.67 24.33 0.82
CA LYS A 17 15.69 22.89 1.11
C LYS A 17 14.35 22.34 0.64
N ALA A 18 14.35 21.48 -0.37
CA ALA A 18 13.12 20.84 -0.84
C ALA A 18 12.47 20.09 0.34
N GLU A 19 11.23 20.37 0.59
CA GLU A 19 10.45 19.67 1.62
C GLU A 19 10.32 18.20 1.20
N VAL A 20 10.61 17.29 2.13
CA VAL A 20 10.50 15.85 1.90
C VAL A 20 9.03 15.49 1.87
N GLU A 21 8.56 15.00 0.73
CA GLU A 21 7.18 14.49 0.60
C GLU A 21 6.97 13.27 1.49
N ARG A 22 5.72 13.11 1.96
CA ARG A 22 5.31 11.98 2.80
C ARG A 22 4.26 11.15 2.08
N GLU A 23 4.52 9.83 2.00
CA GLU A 23 3.61 8.84 1.41
C GLU A 23 3.03 7.94 2.50
N PHE A 24 1.71 7.76 2.48
CA PHE A 24 1.00 6.78 3.29
C PHE A 24 0.78 5.53 2.45
N ILE A 25 1.24 4.39 2.93
CA ILE A 25 1.12 3.10 2.23
C ILE A 25 0.15 2.20 2.98
N LEU A 26 -0.88 1.76 2.27
CA LEU A 26 -1.85 0.78 2.75
C LEU A 26 -1.72 -0.47 1.89
N VAL A 27 -1.71 -1.64 2.50
CA VAL A 27 -1.63 -2.92 1.80
C VAL A 27 -2.86 -3.75 2.15
N SER A 28 -3.57 -4.23 1.13
CA SER A 28 -4.66 -5.20 1.29
C SER A 28 -4.25 -6.55 0.72
N GLY A 29 -4.10 -7.52 1.59
CA GLY A 29 -4.07 -8.93 1.22
C GLY A 29 -5.44 -9.40 0.74
N GLY A 30 -5.50 -10.61 0.21
CA GLY A 30 -6.72 -11.16 -0.32
C GLY A 30 -7.60 -11.86 0.71
N PRO A 31 -8.89 -11.99 0.40
CA PRO A 31 -9.81 -12.79 1.18
C PRO A 31 -9.50 -14.28 1.01
N SER A 32 -9.74 -15.06 2.05
CA SER A 32 -9.72 -16.52 1.92
C SER A 32 -10.90 -17.04 1.08
N LEU A 33 -10.77 -18.24 0.54
CA LEU A 33 -11.91 -18.95 -0.05
C LEU A 33 -12.82 -19.52 1.05
N HIS A 34 -14.12 -19.71 0.74
CA HIS A 34 -15.11 -20.19 1.70
C HIS A 34 -14.78 -21.58 2.27
N GLU A 35 -14.09 -22.41 1.50
CA GLU A 35 -13.66 -23.74 1.93
C GLU A 35 -12.79 -23.70 3.19
N TRP A 36 -12.04 -22.61 3.35
CA TRP A 36 -11.21 -22.38 4.54
C TRP A 36 -11.92 -21.70 5.67
N GLU A 37 -12.83 -20.82 5.31
CA GLU A 37 -13.62 -20.06 6.28
C GLU A 37 -14.68 -20.88 6.97
N LYS A 38 -15.01 -22.05 6.44
CA LYS A 38 -15.99 -22.97 7.07
C LYS A 38 -15.59 -23.42 8.48
N PHE A 39 -14.30 -23.37 8.81
CA PHE A 39 -13.78 -23.71 10.12
C PHE A 39 -13.68 -22.51 11.07
N LYS A 40 -13.93 -21.29 10.60
CA LYS A 40 -13.96 -20.11 11.45
C LYS A 40 -15.31 -19.98 12.15
N ALA A 41 -15.27 -19.54 13.41
CA ALA A 41 -16.47 -19.41 14.24
C ALA A 41 -17.41 -18.30 13.73
N GLU A 42 -16.86 -17.23 13.16
CA GLU A 42 -17.59 -16.02 12.82
C GLU A 42 -17.89 -15.89 11.33
N PRO A 43 -19.18 -15.88 10.91
CA PRO A 43 -19.54 -15.79 9.49
C PRO A 43 -19.11 -14.50 8.77
N HIS A 44 -18.95 -13.39 9.52
CA HIS A 44 -18.57 -12.09 8.92
C HIS A 44 -17.19 -12.10 8.31
N ASP A 45 -16.29 -13.00 8.72
CA ASP A 45 -14.97 -13.18 8.13
C ASP A 45 -15.02 -13.64 6.67
N ARG A 46 -16.18 -14.16 6.22
CA ARG A 46 -16.39 -14.66 4.87
C ARG A 46 -16.62 -13.58 3.82
N TRP A 47 -16.80 -12.33 4.24
CA TRP A 47 -17.03 -11.28 3.28
C TRP A 47 -15.74 -10.86 2.58
N TRP A 48 -15.75 -10.93 1.26
CA TRP A 48 -14.59 -10.61 0.41
C TRP A 48 -14.02 -9.20 0.64
N GLY A 49 -14.87 -8.27 1.04
CA GLY A 49 -14.53 -6.85 1.14
C GLY A 49 -13.94 -6.41 2.49
N ASN A 50 -13.70 -7.32 3.45
CA ASN A 50 -13.23 -6.94 4.80
C ASN A 50 -11.96 -6.09 4.76
N PHE A 51 -10.92 -6.53 4.06
CA PHE A 51 -9.65 -5.80 3.99
C PHE A 51 -9.74 -4.54 3.11
N ILE A 52 -10.56 -4.59 2.06
CA ILE A 52 -10.87 -3.44 1.20
C ILE A 52 -11.60 -2.36 2.00
N ARG A 53 -12.58 -2.77 2.83
CA ARG A 53 -13.32 -1.85 3.71
C ARG A 53 -12.41 -1.18 4.72
N SER A 54 -11.52 -1.95 5.37
CA SER A 54 -10.58 -1.42 6.35
C SER A 54 -9.65 -0.39 5.72
N ALA A 55 -9.05 -0.73 4.57
CA ALA A 55 -8.20 0.21 3.83
C ALA A 55 -8.98 1.46 3.41
N ARG A 56 -10.21 1.31 2.90
CA ARG A 56 -11.07 2.44 2.53
C ARG A 56 -11.35 3.38 3.71
N VAL A 57 -11.69 2.84 4.88
CA VAL A 57 -11.93 3.64 6.08
C VAL A 57 -10.67 4.41 6.44
N ARG A 58 -9.52 3.72 6.39
CA ARG A 58 -8.25 4.36 6.70
C ARG A 58 -7.86 5.46 5.72
N ILE A 59 -8.11 5.27 4.42
CA ILE A 59 -7.95 6.33 3.40
C ILE A 59 -8.75 7.58 3.79
N GLN A 60 -10.02 7.40 4.17
CA GLN A 60 -10.86 8.52 4.59
C GLN A 60 -10.30 9.24 5.83
N GLU A 61 -9.81 8.50 6.82
CA GLU A 61 -9.20 9.08 8.02
C GLU A 61 -7.92 9.87 7.71
N ILE A 62 -7.05 9.33 6.84
CA ILE A 62 -5.82 10.01 6.43
C ILE A 62 -6.18 11.30 5.69
N GLN A 63 -7.09 11.25 4.72
CA GLN A 63 -7.49 12.44 3.96
C GLN A 63 -8.14 13.50 4.84
N ALA A 64 -8.96 13.08 5.82
CA ALA A 64 -9.59 14.01 6.76
C ALA A 64 -8.57 14.73 7.67
N LYS A 65 -7.48 14.04 8.04
CA LYS A 65 -6.45 14.60 8.93
C LYS A 65 -5.38 15.39 8.21
N SER A 66 -4.99 14.96 7.01
CA SER A 66 -3.84 15.50 6.28
C SER A 66 -4.25 16.44 5.14
N GLY A 67 -5.54 16.53 4.84
CA GLY A 67 -6.08 17.39 3.79
C GLY A 67 -5.98 16.80 2.38
N PRO A 68 -6.52 17.53 1.40
CA PRO A 68 -6.44 17.11 -0.01
C PRO A 68 -5.00 17.19 -0.52
N GLY A 69 -4.65 16.27 -1.42
CA GLY A 69 -3.30 16.19 -1.99
C GLY A 69 -2.34 15.29 -1.20
N THR A 70 -2.77 14.73 -0.06
CA THR A 70 -1.96 13.74 0.66
C THR A 70 -1.68 12.53 -0.22
N LYS A 71 -0.39 12.18 -0.36
CA LYS A 71 0.03 11.03 -1.17
C LYS A 71 -0.32 9.73 -0.45
N ILE A 72 -1.31 9.03 -0.98
CA ILE A 72 -1.74 7.73 -0.48
C ILE A 72 -1.56 6.70 -1.58
N THR A 73 -0.79 5.65 -1.32
CA THR A 73 -0.67 4.48 -2.19
C THR A 73 -1.32 3.28 -1.53
N TRP A 74 -2.20 2.65 -2.28
CA TRP A 74 -2.92 1.46 -1.87
C TRP A 74 -2.49 0.28 -2.73
N LEU A 75 -1.70 -0.64 -2.14
CA LEU A 75 -1.29 -1.89 -2.79
C LEU A 75 -2.31 -2.98 -2.49
N VAL A 76 -2.76 -3.68 -3.52
CA VAL A 76 -3.78 -4.73 -3.39
C VAL A 76 -3.32 -6.00 -4.10
N HIS A 77 -3.42 -7.12 -3.41
CA HIS A 77 -3.07 -8.44 -3.96
C HIS A 77 -4.11 -8.90 -4.97
N LYS A 78 -3.82 -8.74 -6.26
CA LYS A 78 -4.79 -8.93 -7.34
C LYS A 78 -5.26 -10.38 -7.52
N PRO A 79 -4.37 -11.39 -7.51
CA PRO A 79 -4.76 -12.77 -7.82
C PRO A 79 -5.85 -13.33 -6.91
N SER A 80 -5.81 -13.02 -5.61
CA SER A 80 -6.79 -13.52 -4.64
C SER A 80 -8.19 -12.98 -4.89
N TYR A 81 -8.31 -11.69 -5.29
CA TYR A 81 -9.62 -11.10 -5.63
C TYR A 81 -10.16 -11.64 -6.95
N LEU A 82 -9.30 -11.86 -7.96
CA LEU A 82 -9.71 -12.52 -9.20
C LEU A 82 -10.21 -13.94 -8.95
N ARG A 83 -9.51 -14.70 -8.14
CA ARG A 83 -9.89 -16.08 -7.77
C ARG A 83 -11.21 -16.10 -7.02
N ARG A 84 -11.35 -15.23 -6.02
CA ARG A 84 -12.60 -15.11 -5.25
C ARG A 84 -13.78 -14.72 -6.14
N ALA A 85 -13.60 -13.74 -7.01
CA ALA A 85 -14.60 -13.28 -7.97
C ALA A 85 -15.08 -14.41 -8.88
N SER A 86 -14.18 -15.19 -9.44
CA SER A 86 -14.50 -16.27 -10.37
C SER A 86 -15.14 -17.48 -9.71
N ARG A 87 -14.67 -17.86 -8.53
CA ARG A 87 -15.09 -19.10 -7.87
C ARG A 87 -16.34 -18.95 -7.00
N GLN A 88 -16.50 -17.85 -6.28
CA GLN A 88 -17.48 -17.74 -5.21
C GLN A 88 -18.45 -16.57 -5.37
N ASP A 89 -17.97 -15.35 -5.42
CA ASP A 89 -18.86 -14.18 -5.33
C ASP A 89 -19.56 -13.85 -6.65
N LYS A 90 -19.07 -14.34 -7.78
CA LYS A 90 -19.66 -14.16 -9.12
C LYS A 90 -19.93 -12.68 -9.47
N GLN A 91 -19.05 -11.78 -9.02
CA GLN A 91 -19.12 -10.36 -9.28
C GLN A 91 -17.72 -9.82 -9.60
N ASP A 92 -17.65 -8.67 -10.27
CA ASP A 92 -16.37 -8.05 -10.61
C ASP A 92 -15.79 -7.33 -9.39
N LEU A 93 -15.01 -8.06 -8.58
CA LEU A 93 -14.35 -7.51 -7.40
C LEU A 93 -13.25 -6.51 -7.77
N ILE A 94 -12.63 -6.68 -8.94
CA ILE A 94 -11.61 -5.74 -9.43
C ILE A 94 -12.24 -4.39 -9.73
N ALA A 95 -13.36 -4.36 -10.44
CA ALA A 95 -14.10 -3.13 -10.69
C ALA A 95 -14.56 -2.46 -9.39
N ASN A 96 -15.00 -3.23 -8.40
CA ASN A 96 -15.37 -2.72 -7.09
C ASN A 96 -14.19 -2.04 -6.37
N ILE A 97 -12.99 -2.65 -6.41
CA ILE A 97 -11.76 -2.07 -5.82
C ILE A 97 -11.35 -0.81 -6.58
N VAL A 98 -11.38 -0.85 -7.91
CA VAL A 98 -11.10 0.31 -8.77
C VAL A 98 -12.03 1.48 -8.45
N SER A 99 -13.32 1.22 -8.18
CA SER A 99 -14.28 2.26 -7.82
C SER A 99 -13.93 2.98 -6.50
N VAL A 100 -13.30 2.27 -5.56
CA VAL A 100 -12.77 2.88 -4.31
C VAL A 100 -11.60 3.81 -4.63
N ARG A 101 -10.65 3.34 -5.46
CA ARG A 101 -9.54 4.17 -5.94
C ARG A 101 -10.06 5.48 -6.57
N ASP A 102 -11.01 5.38 -7.49
CA ASP A 102 -11.54 6.52 -8.23
C ASP A 102 -12.27 7.49 -7.32
N LYS A 103 -13.06 6.95 -6.37
CA LYS A 103 -13.81 7.77 -5.42
C LYS A 103 -12.91 8.60 -4.51
N TYR A 104 -11.77 8.07 -4.10
CA TYR A 104 -10.87 8.73 -3.14
C TYR A 104 -9.62 9.32 -3.78
N GLY A 105 -9.41 9.12 -5.09
CA GLY A 105 -8.27 9.68 -5.83
C GLY A 105 -6.92 9.19 -5.33
N VAL A 106 -6.83 7.94 -4.89
CA VAL A 106 -5.59 7.35 -4.39
C VAL A 106 -4.83 6.61 -5.48
N ASN A 107 -3.51 6.47 -5.32
CA ASN A 107 -2.71 5.64 -6.20
C ASN A 107 -2.96 4.16 -5.88
N LEU A 108 -3.52 3.40 -6.83
CA LEU A 108 -3.74 1.95 -6.70
C LEU A 108 -2.63 1.20 -7.42
N VAL A 109 -1.93 0.36 -6.69
CA VAL A 109 -0.89 -0.54 -7.21
C VAL A 109 -1.34 -1.98 -6.98
N TRP A 110 -1.38 -2.76 -8.05
CA TRP A 110 -1.61 -4.19 -7.97
C TRP A 110 -0.29 -4.93 -7.75
N PHE A 111 -0.30 -5.95 -6.92
CA PHE A 111 0.84 -6.85 -6.76
C PHE A 111 0.36 -8.31 -6.72
N GLU A 112 1.25 -9.24 -7.04
CA GLU A 112 1.00 -10.67 -7.10
C GLU A 112 1.85 -11.43 -6.08
N GLU A 113 3.09 -10.98 -5.87
CA GLU A 113 4.05 -11.64 -4.97
C GLU A 113 4.63 -10.67 -3.93
N GLY A 114 5.13 -11.23 -2.83
CA GLY A 114 5.75 -10.44 -1.76
C GLY A 114 6.95 -9.62 -2.21
N ASP A 115 7.69 -10.12 -3.19
CA ASP A 115 8.84 -9.42 -3.77
C ASP A 115 8.45 -8.08 -4.41
N GLU A 116 7.32 -8.02 -5.11
CA GLU A 116 6.81 -6.79 -5.71
C GLU A 116 6.43 -5.74 -4.66
N LEU A 117 5.92 -6.19 -3.50
CA LEU A 117 5.67 -5.31 -2.37
C LEU A 117 6.98 -4.71 -1.84
N ILE A 118 8.02 -5.53 -1.62
CA ILE A 118 9.34 -5.07 -1.18
C ILE A 118 9.94 -4.10 -2.20
N GLU A 119 9.87 -4.43 -3.48
CA GLU A 119 10.35 -3.57 -4.56
C GLU A 119 9.64 -2.21 -4.56
N TYR A 120 8.31 -2.20 -4.42
CA TYR A 120 7.57 -0.94 -4.31
C TYR A 120 8.00 -0.13 -3.08
N LEU A 121 8.14 -0.75 -1.93
CA LEU A 121 8.59 -0.07 -0.72
C LEU A 121 9.95 0.60 -0.93
N ASN A 122 10.89 -0.13 -1.54
CA ASN A 122 12.25 0.35 -1.74
C ASN A 122 12.40 1.36 -2.88
N ALA A 123 11.66 1.19 -4.00
CA ALA A 123 11.91 1.89 -5.25
C ALA A 123 10.64 2.40 -5.98
N GLY A 124 9.45 2.15 -5.48
CA GLY A 124 8.19 2.59 -6.11
C GLY A 124 8.01 4.10 -6.17
N GLN A 125 8.79 4.84 -5.39
CA GLN A 125 8.93 6.29 -5.42
C GLN A 125 10.42 6.65 -5.31
N PRO A 126 10.85 7.86 -5.70
CA PRO A 126 12.21 8.35 -5.44
C PRO A 126 12.40 8.57 -3.93
N ARG A 127 12.86 7.54 -3.23
CA ARG A 127 12.91 7.48 -1.76
C ARG A 127 13.88 8.48 -1.11
N ASP A 128 14.72 9.11 -1.87
CA ASP A 128 15.51 10.28 -1.45
C ASP A 128 14.64 11.52 -1.19
N ARG A 129 13.49 11.64 -1.89
CA ARG A 129 12.58 12.78 -1.84
C ARG A 129 11.21 12.44 -1.25
N VAL A 130 10.75 11.19 -1.39
CA VAL A 130 9.44 10.74 -0.93
C VAL A 130 9.62 9.65 0.14
N LYS A 131 9.44 10.02 1.40
CA LYS A 131 9.57 9.11 2.53
C LYS A 131 8.22 8.48 2.89
N ILE A 132 8.26 7.26 3.42
CA ILE A 132 7.07 6.59 3.94
C ILE A 132 6.73 7.18 5.29
N ALA A 133 5.55 7.80 5.40
CA ALA A 133 5.04 8.34 6.65
C ALA A 133 4.39 7.27 7.52
N ASN A 134 3.72 6.32 6.87
CA ASN A 134 3.04 5.23 7.53
C ASN A 134 2.90 4.03 6.58
N PHE A 135 2.97 2.83 7.14
CA PHE A 135 2.75 1.57 6.45
C PHE A 135 1.77 0.73 7.27
N GLU A 136 0.66 0.33 6.65
CA GLU A 136 -0.38 -0.48 7.29
C GLU A 136 -0.76 -1.66 6.41
N TYR A 137 -0.86 -2.84 7.03
CA TYR A 137 -1.28 -4.08 6.36
C TYR A 137 -2.65 -4.52 6.86
N TYR A 138 -3.55 -4.81 5.94
CA TYR A 138 -4.87 -5.40 6.16
C TYR A 138 -4.94 -6.74 5.44
N GLY A 139 -4.94 -7.82 6.16
CA GLY A 139 -4.91 -9.15 5.59
C GLY A 139 -4.80 -10.23 6.65
N HIS A 140 -4.72 -11.47 6.20
CA HIS A 140 -4.41 -12.59 7.07
C HIS A 140 -2.92 -12.58 7.44
N SER A 141 -2.63 -12.95 8.68
CA SER A 141 -1.26 -13.05 9.17
C SER A 141 -1.15 -14.12 10.25
N ASN A 142 0.07 -14.58 10.46
CA ASN A 142 0.45 -15.36 11.62
C ASN A 142 1.75 -14.78 12.24
N ARG A 143 2.39 -15.52 13.13
CA ARG A 143 3.62 -15.04 13.80
C ARG A 143 4.81 -14.88 12.87
N ALA A 144 4.82 -15.61 11.75
CA ALA A 144 5.98 -15.70 10.86
C ALA A 144 5.78 -14.98 9.52
N CYS A 145 4.54 -14.66 9.12
CA CYS A 145 4.30 -14.07 7.80
C CYS A 145 3.00 -13.28 7.67
N TRP A 146 2.98 -12.37 6.71
CA TRP A 146 1.75 -11.84 6.12
C TRP A 146 1.31 -12.77 4.99
N MET A 147 0.04 -13.11 4.96
CA MET A 147 -0.54 -14.02 3.99
C MET A 147 -1.40 -13.22 3.01
N PHE A 148 -0.87 -12.95 1.82
CA PHE A 148 -1.57 -12.18 0.78
C PHE A 148 -2.64 -13.02 0.10
N ASP A 149 -2.40 -14.33 -0.05
CA ASP A 149 -3.36 -15.29 -0.57
C ASP A 149 -3.55 -16.44 0.41
N TYR A 150 -4.65 -16.39 1.14
CA TYR A 150 -5.03 -17.44 2.08
C TYR A 150 -6.10 -18.34 1.47
N SER A 151 -5.91 -18.74 0.22
CA SER A 151 -6.88 -19.57 -0.50
C SER A 151 -6.73 -21.07 -0.24
N ASN A 152 -5.65 -21.49 0.33
CA ASN A 152 -5.33 -22.81 0.85
C ASN A 152 -5.92 -24.00 0.06
N GLU A 153 -5.73 -24.00 -1.21
CA GLU A 153 -5.91 -25.22 -1.98
C GLU A 153 -4.71 -26.11 -1.73
N ILE A 154 -4.97 -27.40 -1.58
CA ILE A 154 -3.96 -28.43 -1.35
C ILE A 154 -2.98 -28.50 -2.53
N ASP A 155 -3.37 -27.97 -3.67
CA ASP A 155 -2.57 -27.81 -4.87
C ASP A 155 -1.76 -26.51 -4.83
N SER A 156 -0.76 -26.42 -4.11
CA SER A 156 0.36 -25.45 -4.09
C SER A 156 0.28 -24.13 -4.92
N GLY A 157 -0.76 -23.92 -5.71
CA GLY A 157 -0.84 -22.82 -6.70
C GLY A 157 -1.30 -21.46 -6.18
N SER A 158 -1.69 -21.35 -4.91
CA SER A 158 -2.46 -20.21 -4.46
C SER A 158 -1.93 -19.56 -3.19
N LYS A 159 -0.63 -19.59 -2.97
CA LYS A 159 -0.04 -19.08 -1.74
C LYS A 159 0.96 -17.99 -2.06
N SER A 160 0.60 -16.76 -1.70
CA SER A 160 1.53 -15.66 -1.68
C SER A 160 1.61 -15.10 -0.27
N TRP A 161 2.82 -14.96 0.24
CA TRP A 161 3.11 -14.43 1.57
C TRP A 161 4.45 -13.70 1.61
N LEU A 162 4.64 -12.94 2.67
CA LEU A 162 5.91 -12.33 3.00
C LEU A 162 6.30 -12.79 4.40
N HIS A 163 7.40 -13.50 4.49
CA HIS A 163 7.94 -14.01 5.74
C HIS A 163 8.72 -12.94 6.51
N GLU A 164 8.83 -13.10 7.82
CA GLU A 164 9.54 -12.18 8.71
C GLU A 164 11.01 -11.94 8.32
N ASN A 165 11.70 -12.97 7.84
CA ASN A 165 13.09 -12.87 7.41
C ASN A 165 13.26 -12.05 6.11
N GLU A 166 12.23 -11.94 5.30
CA GLU A 166 12.24 -11.15 4.07
C GLU A 166 12.12 -9.64 4.35
N LEU A 167 11.57 -9.26 5.51
CA LEU A 167 11.48 -7.86 5.93
C LEU A 167 12.85 -7.17 6.04
N ALA A 168 13.93 -7.94 6.24
CA ALA A 168 15.29 -7.43 6.23
C ALA A 168 15.73 -6.84 4.87
N ARG A 169 15.02 -7.16 3.79
CA ARG A 169 15.23 -6.62 2.44
C ARG A 169 14.64 -5.22 2.25
N ILE A 170 13.84 -4.74 3.18
CA ILE A 170 13.29 -3.39 3.16
C ILE A 170 14.39 -2.42 3.63
N HIS A 171 14.66 -1.41 2.84
CA HIS A 171 15.67 -0.40 3.15
C HIS A 171 15.22 0.47 4.33
N ARG A 172 16.12 0.74 5.28
CA ARG A 172 15.77 1.49 6.50
C ARG A 172 15.60 2.99 6.27
N ASP A 173 16.20 3.51 5.23
CA ASP A 173 16.22 4.94 4.88
C ASP A 173 14.99 5.41 4.09
N ILE A 174 14.02 4.52 3.86
CA ILE A 174 12.78 4.88 3.16
C ILE A 174 11.72 5.54 4.05
N PHE A 175 11.90 5.49 5.37
CA PHE A 175 10.99 6.06 6.36
C PHE A 175 11.37 7.48 6.82
#